data_37692afdb6f31f678c2795f1d2e7ab5b
#
_entry.id   37692afdb6f31f678c2795f1d2e7ab5b
#
_cell.length_a   1.000
_cell.length_b   1.000
_cell.length_c   1.000
_cell.angle_alpha   90.00
_cell.angle_beta   90.00
_cell.angle_gamma   90.00
#
_symmetry.space_group_name_H-M   'P 1'
#
loop_
_entity.id
_entity.type
_entity.pdbx_description
1 polymer ?
#
loop_
_entity_poly.entity_id
_entity_poly.type
_entity_poly.pdbx_seq_one_letter_code
_entity_poly.pdbx_strand_id
1 'polypeptide(L)'
;MMAATSAAGKIVRALRAGHLRDASRRELLQMACDRVRGEGPPFSSVYAYMLHGDELVLVAFSGRETLHTRIPVDTGVCGMAVATGQDQNVPDVTAAGSYLACNLDTKSELVVLIRRGGTILGQIDIDSDLPAGFTDAHHRAVKEVADALAVLL
;
A
#
# COMPACT_ATOMS: atom_id res chain seq x y z
N MET A 1 2.62 -2.78 32.79
CA MET A 1 2.74 -1.56 31.98
C MET A 1 2.23 -1.85 30.57
N MET A 2 1.34 -1.05 30.10
CA MET A 2 0.82 -1.18 28.75
C MET A 2 1.80 -0.56 27.75
N ALA A 3 2.11 -1.29 26.69
CA ALA A 3 2.90 -0.74 25.60
C ALA A 3 2.12 0.41 24.94
N ALA A 4 2.82 1.44 24.46
CA ALA A 4 2.20 2.48 23.65
C ALA A 4 1.61 1.86 22.38
N THR A 5 0.41 2.33 21.99
CA THR A 5 -0.21 1.87 20.74
C THR A 5 0.67 2.35 19.57
N SER A 6 1.09 1.41 18.71
CA SER A 6 1.87 1.71 17.53
C SER A 6 1.08 2.56 16.54
N ALA A 7 1.77 3.24 15.63
CA ALA A 7 1.13 3.99 14.55
C ALA A 7 0.22 3.09 13.73
N ALA A 8 0.68 1.89 13.37
CA ALA A 8 -0.13 0.91 12.64
C ALA A 8 -1.36 0.49 13.45
N GLY A 9 -1.21 0.27 14.76
CA GLY A 9 -2.33 -0.07 15.63
C GLY A 9 -3.39 1.02 15.69
N LYS A 10 -3.00 2.29 15.67
CA LYS A 10 -3.94 3.42 15.63
C LYS A 10 -4.69 3.46 14.30
N ILE A 11 -4.01 3.20 13.20
CA ILE A 11 -4.63 3.15 11.87
C ILE A 11 -5.64 2.01 11.80
N VAL A 12 -5.27 0.82 12.26
CA VAL A 12 -6.16 -0.35 12.30
C VAL A 12 -7.40 -0.05 13.14
N ARG A 13 -7.24 0.58 14.28
CA ARG A 13 -8.37 0.97 15.14
C ARG A 13 -9.31 1.93 14.43
N ALA A 14 -8.75 2.91 13.71
CA ALA A 14 -9.55 3.87 12.94
C ALA A 14 -10.33 3.19 11.82
N LEU A 15 -9.70 2.23 11.12
CA LEU A 15 -10.37 1.45 10.06
C LEU A 15 -11.52 0.64 10.63
N ARG A 16 -11.33 -0.03 11.75
CA ARG A 16 -12.39 -0.80 12.42
C ARG A 16 -13.55 0.10 12.84
N ALA A 17 -13.26 1.28 13.38
CA ALA A 17 -14.28 2.24 13.75
C ALA A 17 -15.07 2.72 12.53
N GLY A 18 -14.39 3.00 11.42
CA GLY A 18 -15.03 3.36 10.16
C GLY A 18 -15.93 2.26 9.64
N HIS A 19 -15.47 1.01 9.68
CA HIS A 19 -16.26 -0.14 9.27
C HIS A 19 -17.54 -0.28 10.10
N LEU A 20 -17.46 -0.08 11.41
CA LEU A 20 -18.61 -0.12 12.31
C LEU A 20 -19.62 1.03 12.05
N ARG A 21 -19.20 2.08 11.37
CA ARG A 21 -20.06 3.20 10.94
C ARG A 21 -20.49 3.09 9.49
N ASP A 22 -20.39 1.88 8.93
CA ASP A 22 -20.79 1.58 7.55
C ASP A 22 -19.97 2.31 6.49
N ALA A 23 -18.71 2.62 6.75
CA ALA A 23 -17.80 3.16 5.74
C ALA A 23 -17.71 2.17 4.57
N SER A 24 -17.76 2.71 3.34
CA SER A 24 -17.62 1.91 2.14
C SER A 24 -16.19 1.37 2.00
N ARG A 25 -16.02 0.37 1.12
CA ARG A 25 -14.69 -0.13 0.76
C ARG A 25 -13.76 1.01 0.33
N ARG A 26 -14.25 1.87 -0.54
CA ARG A 26 -13.48 3.02 -1.03
C ARG A 26 -13.10 3.97 0.10
N GLU A 27 -14.02 4.25 1.00
CA GLU A 27 -13.75 5.12 2.15
C GLU A 27 -12.72 4.53 3.09
N LEU A 28 -12.75 3.21 3.34
CA LEU A 28 -11.76 2.53 4.16
C LEU A 28 -10.38 2.58 3.50
N LEU A 29 -10.30 2.34 2.20
CA LEU A 29 -9.04 2.41 1.46
C LEU A 29 -8.47 3.83 1.44
N GLN A 30 -9.33 4.83 1.24
CA GLN A 30 -8.89 6.24 1.29
C GLN A 30 -8.38 6.60 2.68
N MET A 31 -9.07 6.17 3.73
CA MET A 31 -8.66 6.40 5.11
C MET A 31 -7.28 5.78 5.37
N ALA A 32 -7.05 4.56 4.89
CA ALA A 32 -5.76 3.89 5.04
C ALA A 32 -4.65 4.68 4.34
N CYS A 33 -4.89 5.12 3.10
CA CYS A 33 -3.92 5.93 2.36
C CYS A 33 -3.58 7.23 3.07
N ASP A 34 -4.60 7.96 3.51
CA ASP A 34 -4.42 9.24 4.19
C ASP A 34 -3.64 9.08 5.49
N ARG A 35 -3.98 8.07 6.28
CA ARG A 35 -3.35 7.86 7.58
C ARG A 35 -1.93 7.34 7.48
N VAL A 36 -1.64 6.46 6.53
CA VAL A 36 -0.27 5.97 6.29
C VAL A 36 0.60 7.14 5.85
N ARG A 37 0.13 7.93 4.87
CA ARG A 37 0.87 9.11 4.43
C ARG A 37 1.06 10.13 5.55
N GLY A 38 0.07 10.27 6.41
CA GLY A 38 0.10 11.19 7.55
C GLY A 38 1.21 10.88 8.57
N GLU A 39 1.80 9.68 8.54
CA GLU A 39 2.94 9.33 9.39
C GLU A 39 4.22 10.06 8.97
N GLY A 40 4.22 10.72 7.81
CA GLY A 40 5.37 11.47 7.31
C GLY A 40 6.39 10.59 6.58
N PRO A 41 7.59 11.12 6.29
CA PRO A 41 8.61 10.35 5.60
C PRO A 41 8.88 9.01 6.29
N PRO A 42 9.05 7.90 5.54
CA PRO A 42 9.27 7.80 4.10
C PRO A 42 8.00 7.72 3.23
N PHE A 43 6.83 7.85 3.81
CA PHE A 43 5.53 7.66 3.12
C PHE A 43 5.16 8.91 2.32
N SER A 44 5.80 9.10 1.16
CA SER A 44 5.61 10.31 0.35
C SER A 44 4.28 10.30 -0.40
N SER A 45 3.92 9.17 -1.00
CA SER A 45 2.64 8.97 -1.66
C SER A 45 2.16 7.53 -1.46
N VAL A 46 0.87 7.34 -1.22
CA VAL A 46 0.27 6.04 -0.91
C VAL A 46 -0.90 5.78 -1.85
N TYR A 47 -0.89 4.61 -2.48
CA TYR A 47 -1.91 4.20 -3.47
C TYR A 47 -2.52 2.87 -3.04
N ALA A 48 -3.83 2.76 -3.16
CA ALA A 48 -4.56 1.53 -2.91
C ALA A 48 -5.14 1.01 -4.23
N TYR A 49 -4.66 -0.15 -4.65
CA TYR A 49 -5.14 -0.84 -5.85
C TYR A 49 -5.91 -2.08 -5.45
N MET A 50 -7.01 -2.34 -6.13
CA MET A 50 -7.77 -3.57 -5.97
C MET A 50 -7.63 -4.44 -7.22
N LEU A 51 -7.50 -5.75 -7.01
CA LEU A 51 -7.33 -6.70 -8.10
C LEU A 51 -8.68 -7.08 -8.70
N HIS A 52 -8.81 -6.90 -10.01
CA HIS A 52 -9.97 -7.32 -10.79
C HIS A 52 -9.49 -8.20 -11.95
N GLY A 53 -9.62 -9.52 -11.79
CA GLY A 53 -9.11 -10.46 -12.78
C GLY A 53 -7.58 -10.40 -12.86
N ASP A 54 -7.06 -9.98 -13.99
CA ASP A 54 -5.63 -9.85 -14.25
C ASP A 54 -5.13 -8.40 -14.23
N GLU A 55 -5.89 -7.49 -13.62
CA GLU A 55 -5.60 -6.06 -13.62
C GLU A 55 -5.80 -5.46 -12.23
N LEU A 56 -4.83 -4.63 -11.81
CA LEU A 56 -4.93 -3.80 -10.61
C LEU A 56 -5.59 -2.47 -10.99
N VAL A 57 -6.61 -2.07 -10.23
CA VAL A 57 -7.35 -0.84 -10.47
C VAL A 57 -7.18 0.09 -9.27
N LEU A 58 -6.75 1.32 -9.52
CA LEU A 58 -6.60 2.33 -8.48
C LEU A 58 -7.97 2.72 -7.91
N VAL A 59 -8.12 2.61 -6.59
CA VAL A 59 -9.36 2.94 -5.90
C VAL A 59 -9.21 4.20 -5.06
N ALA A 60 -8.06 4.39 -4.43
CA ALA A 60 -7.81 5.51 -3.53
C ALA A 60 -6.32 5.84 -3.52
N PHE A 61 -5.99 7.09 -3.22
CA PHE A 61 -4.59 7.49 -3.03
C PHE A 61 -4.50 8.75 -2.16
N SER A 62 -3.31 8.96 -1.61
CA SER A 62 -2.94 10.17 -0.88
C SER A 62 -1.53 10.58 -1.30
N GLY A 63 -1.37 11.79 -1.79
CA GLY A 63 -0.11 12.30 -2.30
C GLY A 63 -0.21 12.67 -3.77
N ARG A 64 0.85 12.36 -4.53
CA ARG A 64 0.91 12.73 -5.95
C ARG A 64 -0.04 11.89 -6.79
N GLU A 65 -0.66 12.54 -7.77
CA GLU A 65 -1.45 11.83 -8.76
C GLU A 65 -0.57 10.89 -9.58
N THR A 66 -1.17 9.83 -10.10
CA THR A 66 -0.49 8.87 -10.98
C THR A 66 -1.30 8.67 -12.26
N LEU A 67 -0.58 8.46 -13.37
CA LEU A 67 -1.20 8.06 -14.64
C LEU A 67 -1.53 6.56 -14.66
N HIS A 68 -0.94 5.78 -13.75
CA HIS A 68 -1.12 4.33 -13.68
C HIS A 68 -2.35 3.98 -12.86
N THR A 69 -3.54 4.21 -13.42
CA THR A 69 -4.81 3.89 -12.77
C THR A 69 -5.22 2.44 -12.96
N ARG A 70 -4.63 1.75 -13.95
CA ARG A 70 -4.83 0.34 -14.25
C ARG A 70 -3.48 -0.29 -14.57
N ILE A 71 -3.12 -1.32 -13.85
CA ILE A 71 -1.82 -2.00 -13.99
C ILE A 71 -2.06 -3.49 -14.24
N PRO A 72 -1.64 -4.01 -15.40
CA PRO A 72 -1.71 -5.44 -15.65
C PRO A 72 -0.87 -6.23 -14.64
N VAL A 73 -1.37 -7.38 -14.20
CA VAL A 73 -0.58 -8.33 -13.40
C VAL A 73 0.68 -8.67 -14.23
N ASP A 74 1.82 -8.84 -13.56
CA ASP A 74 3.16 -9.03 -14.13
C ASP A 74 3.84 -7.78 -14.72
N THR A 75 3.23 -6.62 -14.61
CA THR A 75 3.80 -5.36 -15.12
C THR A 75 4.25 -4.46 -13.96
N GLY A 76 5.49 -4.01 -13.97
CA GLY A 76 6.07 -3.15 -12.95
C GLY A 76 6.19 -3.83 -11.58
N VAL A 77 6.58 -3.07 -10.57
CA VAL A 77 6.72 -3.58 -9.19
C VAL A 77 5.37 -4.06 -8.65
N CYS A 78 4.33 -3.27 -8.87
CA CYS A 78 2.96 -3.59 -8.43
C CYS A 78 2.45 -4.89 -9.07
N GLY A 79 2.55 -5.01 -10.39
CA GLY A 79 2.10 -6.19 -11.10
C GLY A 79 2.89 -7.44 -10.75
N MET A 80 4.20 -7.29 -10.55
CA MET A 80 5.06 -8.41 -10.16
C MET A 80 4.77 -8.88 -8.73
N ALA A 81 4.40 -7.99 -7.83
CA ALA A 81 3.99 -8.39 -6.48
C ALA A 81 2.81 -9.37 -6.53
N VAL A 82 1.81 -9.07 -7.36
CA VAL A 82 0.66 -9.96 -7.55
C VAL A 82 1.07 -11.24 -8.24
N ALA A 83 1.84 -11.17 -9.32
CA ALA A 83 2.25 -12.33 -10.09
C ALA A 83 3.07 -13.33 -9.27
N THR A 84 3.95 -12.83 -8.39
CA THR A 84 4.79 -13.68 -7.54
C THR A 84 4.14 -14.03 -6.21
N GLY A 85 3.08 -13.31 -5.84
CA GLY A 85 2.44 -13.46 -4.53
C GLY A 85 3.30 -12.98 -3.37
N GLN A 86 4.21 -12.05 -3.61
CA GLN A 86 5.15 -11.55 -2.61
C GLN A 86 5.16 -10.03 -2.54
N ASP A 87 5.21 -9.50 -1.32
CA ASP A 87 5.45 -8.08 -1.10
C ASP A 87 6.80 -7.67 -1.71
N GLN A 88 6.92 -6.41 -2.09
CA GLN A 88 8.13 -5.88 -2.71
C GLN A 88 8.65 -4.68 -1.91
N ASN A 89 9.90 -4.72 -1.54
CA ASN A 89 10.61 -3.56 -0.97
C ASN A 89 11.78 -3.24 -1.90
N VAL A 90 11.64 -2.16 -2.67
CA VAL A 90 12.61 -1.77 -3.69
C VAL A 90 13.38 -0.55 -3.20
N PRO A 91 14.63 -0.70 -2.75
CA PRO A 91 15.40 0.41 -2.19
C PRO A 91 15.84 1.43 -3.24
N ASP A 92 15.97 1.01 -4.49
CA ASP A 92 16.34 1.87 -5.61
C ASP A 92 15.50 1.50 -6.83
N VAL A 93 14.50 2.34 -7.14
CA VAL A 93 13.58 2.08 -8.25
C VAL A 93 14.27 2.11 -9.61
N THR A 94 15.40 2.82 -9.72
CA THR A 94 16.15 2.89 -11.00
C THR A 94 16.86 1.58 -11.31
N ALA A 95 17.10 0.74 -10.31
CA ALA A 95 17.72 -0.57 -10.46
C ALA A 95 16.68 -1.66 -10.72
N ALA A 96 15.38 -1.39 -10.55
CA ALA A 96 14.31 -2.36 -10.77
C ALA A 96 14.02 -2.48 -12.27
N GLY A 97 14.24 -3.65 -12.83
CA GLY A 97 14.11 -3.88 -14.28
C GLY A 97 12.69 -3.76 -14.82
N SER A 98 11.67 -3.83 -13.98
CA SER A 98 10.26 -3.75 -14.36
C SER A 98 9.54 -2.54 -13.78
N TYR A 99 10.28 -1.53 -13.35
CA TYR A 99 9.69 -0.35 -12.71
C TYR A 99 8.87 0.49 -13.70
N LEU A 100 7.65 0.82 -13.29
CA LEU A 100 6.80 1.80 -13.97
C LEU A 100 6.94 3.14 -13.24
N ALA A 101 7.57 4.11 -13.88
CA ALA A 101 7.79 5.42 -13.28
C ALA A 101 6.45 6.15 -13.13
N CYS A 102 5.94 6.23 -11.89
CA CYS A 102 4.78 7.07 -11.55
C CYS A 102 5.20 8.52 -11.36
N ASN A 103 6.47 8.74 -10.97
CA ASN A 103 7.01 10.04 -10.66
C ASN A 103 8.54 9.98 -10.72
N LEU A 104 9.15 11.01 -11.33
CA LEU A 104 10.61 11.10 -11.44
C LEU A 104 11.31 11.31 -10.09
N ASP A 105 10.58 11.80 -9.08
CA ASP A 105 11.14 12.05 -7.75
C ASP A 105 11.12 10.81 -6.87
N THR A 106 10.42 9.75 -7.26
CA THR A 106 10.38 8.50 -6.50
C THR A 106 11.74 7.82 -6.52
N LYS A 107 12.27 7.50 -5.35
CA LYS A 107 13.58 6.85 -5.17
C LYS A 107 13.45 5.41 -4.71
N SER A 108 12.48 5.12 -3.85
CA SER A 108 12.23 3.76 -3.35
C SER A 108 10.74 3.50 -3.30
N GLU A 109 10.38 2.21 -3.24
CA GLU A 109 8.97 1.78 -3.29
C GLU A 109 8.76 0.57 -2.39
N LEU A 110 7.61 0.55 -1.71
CA LEU A 110 7.15 -0.58 -0.91
C LEU A 110 5.76 -0.99 -1.40
N VAL A 111 5.60 -2.24 -1.78
CA VAL A 111 4.31 -2.81 -2.14
C VAL A 111 3.96 -3.92 -1.15
N VAL A 112 2.81 -3.79 -0.50
CA VAL A 112 2.31 -4.77 0.46
C VAL A 112 0.96 -5.29 -0.01
N LEU A 113 0.86 -6.61 -0.18
CA LEU A 113 -0.35 -7.26 -0.67
C LEU A 113 -1.43 -7.30 0.41
N ILE A 114 -2.67 -7.07 0.00
CA ILE A 114 -3.85 -7.27 0.84
C ILE A 114 -4.38 -8.66 0.51
N ARG A 115 -4.28 -9.58 1.49
CA ARG A 115 -4.66 -10.99 1.30
C ARG A 115 -5.71 -11.42 2.31
N ARG A 116 -6.66 -12.20 1.83
CA ARG A 116 -7.57 -12.94 2.70
C ARG A 116 -7.33 -14.43 2.47
N GLY A 117 -6.66 -15.09 3.43
CA GLY A 117 -6.20 -16.46 3.21
C GLY A 117 -5.21 -16.51 2.06
N GLY A 118 -5.42 -17.40 1.10
CA GLY A 118 -4.58 -17.50 -0.10
C GLY A 118 -4.98 -16.55 -1.23
N THR A 119 -6.04 -15.74 -1.05
CA THR A 119 -6.58 -14.87 -2.10
C THR A 119 -6.03 -13.47 -1.99
N ILE A 120 -5.43 -12.96 -3.06
CA ILE A 120 -4.97 -11.57 -3.16
C ILE A 120 -6.15 -10.71 -3.56
N LEU A 121 -6.49 -9.72 -2.72
CA LEU A 121 -7.58 -8.77 -2.98
C LEU A 121 -7.08 -7.51 -3.67
N GLY A 122 -5.85 -7.11 -3.38
CA GLY A 122 -5.26 -5.89 -3.89
C GLY A 122 -3.94 -5.61 -3.21
N GLN A 123 -3.56 -4.35 -3.12
CA GLN A 123 -2.29 -3.96 -2.50
C GLN A 123 -2.29 -2.50 -2.06
N ILE A 124 -1.38 -2.21 -1.12
CA ILE A 124 -0.97 -0.85 -0.79
C ILE A 124 0.40 -0.64 -1.43
N ASP A 125 0.50 0.37 -2.29
CA ASP A 125 1.71 0.75 -3.00
C ASP A 125 2.17 2.11 -2.47
N ILE A 126 3.41 2.16 -1.99
CA ILE A 126 3.95 3.37 -1.35
C ILE A 126 5.22 3.80 -2.05
N ASP A 127 5.23 5.03 -2.52
CA ASP A 127 6.41 5.66 -3.09
C ASP A 127 7.09 6.56 -2.06
N SER A 128 8.41 6.53 -2.04
CA SER A 128 9.21 7.43 -1.22
C SER A 128 10.17 8.26 -2.07
N ASP A 129 10.29 9.52 -1.71
CA ASP A 129 11.27 10.43 -2.29
C ASP A 129 12.67 10.21 -1.69
N LEU A 130 12.80 9.30 -0.72
CA LEU A 130 14.06 8.96 -0.09
C LEU A 130 14.61 7.64 -0.65
N PRO A 131 15.91 7.55 -0.98
CA PRO A 131 16.50 6.25 -1.34
C PRO A 131 16.49 5.34 -0.13
N ALA A 132 16.26 4.04 -0.38
CA ALA A 132 16.18 3.03 0.67
C ALA A 132 15.27 3.45 1.84
N GLY A 133 14.10 4.05 1.52
CA GLY A 133 13.24 4.70 2.52
C GLY A 133 12.55 3.74 3.48
N PHE A 134 12.40 2.46 3.12
CA PHE A 134 11.57 1.53 3.89
C PHE A 134 12.40 0.48 4.61
N THR A 135 12.33 0.50 5.94
CA THR A 135 12.92 -0.53 6.80
C THR A 135 11.97 -1.72 6.94
N ASP A 136 12.44 -2.81 7.55
CA ASP A 136 11.59 -3.94 7.90
C ASP A 136 10.48 -3.55 8.86
N ALA A 137 10.72 -2.58 9.74
CA ALA A 137 9.70 -2.06 10.65
C ALA A 137 8.58 -1.35 9.88
N HIS A 138 8.92 -0.57 8.87
CA HIS A 138 7.92 0.06 7.99
C HIS A 138 7.09 -1.00 7.26
N HIS A 139 7.75 -2.02 6.72
CA HIS A 139 7.06 -3.11 6.03
C HIS A 139 6.07 -3.81 6.97
N ARG A 140 6.49 -4.16 8.18
CA ARG A 140 5.61 -4.82 9.16
C ARG A 140 4.43 -3.93 9.53
N ALA A 141 4.65 -2.63 9.71
CA ALA A 141 3.58 -1.69 10.04
C ALA A 141 2.53 -1.60 8.92
N VAL A 142 2.97 -1.48 7.68
CA VAL A 142 2.05 -1.44 6.52
C VAL A 142 1.34 -2.78 6.34
N LYS A 143 2.04 -3.89 6.58
CA LYS A 143 1.42 -5.22 6.53
C LYS A 143 0.31 -5.37 7.57
N GLU A 144 0.48 -4.83 8.76
CA GLU A 144 -0.57 -4.83 9.78
C GLU A 144 -1.83 -4.10 9.30
N VAL A 145 -1.65 -2.96 8.63
CA VAL A 145 -2.76 -2.21 8.02
C VAL A 145 -3.40 -3.01 6.89
N ALA A 146 -2.60 -3.62 6.02
CA ALA A 146 -3.09 -4.44 4.91
C ALA A 146 -3.87 -5.65 5.41
N ASP A 147 -3.39 -6.32 6.47
CA ASP A 147 -4.07 -7.47 7.05
C ASP A 147 -5.44 -7.06 7.65
N ALA A 148 -5.52 -5.90 8.29
CA ALA A 148 -6.79 -5.37 8.80
C ALA A 148 -7.76 -5.06 7.65
N LEU A 149 -7.28 -4.43 6.56
CA LEU A 149 -8.10 -4.18 5.38
C LEU A 149 -8.64 -5.48 4.79
N ALA A 150 -7.83 -6.53 4.73
CA ALA A 150 -8.26 -7.83 4.21
C ALA A 150 -9.46 -8.39 4.95
N VAL A 151 -9.56 -8.16 6.25
CA VAL A 151 -10.69 -8.59 7.07
C VAL A 151 -11.94 -7.73 6.81
N LEU A 152 -11.75 -6.42 6.59
CA LEU A 152 -12.84 -5.45 6.49
C LEU A 152 -13.40 -5.30 5.07
N LEU A 153 -12.64 -5.64 4.06
CA LEU A 153 -13.04 -5.54 2.65
C LEU A 153 -13.77 -6.84 2.18
#